data_4bf601cbed5d1b47c4e008e00d9bd301
#
_entry.id   4bf601cbed5d1b47c4e008e00d9bd301
#
_cell.length_a   1.000
_cell.length_b   1.000
_cell.length_c   1.000
_cell.angle_alpha   90.00
_cell.angle_beta   90.00
_cell.angle_gamma   90.00
#
_symmetry.space_group_name_H-M   'P 1'
#
loop_
_entity.id
_entity.type
_entity.pdbx_description
1 polymer ?
#
loop_
_entity_poly.entity_id
_entity_poly.type
_entity_poly.pdbx_seq_one_letter_code
_entity_poly.pdbx_strand_id
1 'polypeptide(L)'
;MSIKNLYLPAQSGKIRMENGVYCGLKGVKSMIEVIYKEETDTTKETAEYVKLPNNVRQIGEIKGKKKIYMEDYVYTFLKKIARNPHGDEVAAILFGSCHWTGQGDYIFIRSALQIRDLELSPEHIRFDDKVWGQVYEDSKKYFPEQEIVGWFAGFPGFNMEITEEIRKTHLDHFAGNDKVLFLMEPGEMEEAFYVYENNQLVRVPGHFIYYEKNDPMQAYMIDMSENKSIEETEHVPDRAVIDFRRTVRGKKK
;
A
#
# COMPACT_ATOMS: atom_id res chain seq x y z
N MET A 1 -23.78 4.83 38.84
CA MET A 1 -23.97 4.01 37.64
C MET A 1 -22.62 3.80 36.99
N SER A 2 -22.14 2.59 37.07
CA SER A 2 -20.75 2.22 36.74
C SER A 2 -20.68 1.88 35.24
N ILE A 3 -19.87 2.60 34.50
CA ILE A 3 -19.58 2.26 33.08
C ILE A 3 -18.50 1.19 33.11
N LYS A 4 -18.89 -0.03 32.77
CA LYS A 4 -17.95 -1.13 32.56
C LYS A 4 -17.26 -0.92 31.21
N ASN A 5 -15.94 -0.76 31.23
CA ASN A 5 -15.10 -0.90 30.03
C ASN A 5 -15.21 -2.34 29.51
N LEU A 6 -15.91 -2.51 28.40
CA LEU A 6 -15.84 -3.76 27.65
C LEU A 6 -14.66 -3.66 26.67
N TYR A 7 -13.61 -4.39 26.98
CA TYR A 7 -12.61 -4.78 25.99
C TYR A 7 -13.26 -5.84 25.10
N LEU A 8 -13.53 -5.50 23.83
CA LEU A 8 -13.90 -6.46 22.80
C LEU A 8 -12.64 -6.81 21.97
N PRO A 9 -12.45 -8.08 21.61
CA PRO A 9 -11.34 -8.50 20.78
C PRO A 9 -11.48 -7.90 19.37
N ALA A 10 -10.37 -7.49 18.78
CA ALA A 10 -10.30 -6.96 17.43
C ALA A 10 -10.84 -7.98 16.41
N GLN A 11 -11.97 -7.65 15.80
CA GLN A 11 -12.49 -8.35 14.64
C GLN A 11 -12.10 -7.57 13.39
N SER A 12 -11.68 -8.30 12.35
CA SER A 12 -11.29 -7.76 11.06
C SER A 12 -12.45 -6.99 10.40
N GLY A 13 -12.32 -5.68 10.28
CA GLY A 13 -13.31 -4.82 9.64
C GLY A 13 -12.72 -4.07 8.44
N LYS A 14 -13.45 -4.04 7.32
CA LYS A 14 -13.12 -3.21 6.17
C LYS A 14 -13.39 -1.74 6.49
N ILE A 15 -12.39 -0.89 6.29
CA ILE A 15 -12.59 0.56 6.27
C ILE A 15 -13.07 0.91 4.87
N ARG A 16 -14.36 1.17 4.72
CA ARG A 16 -14.96 1.71 3.50
C ARG A 16 -15.28 3.18 3.74
N MET A 17 -14.69 4.07 2.96
CA MET A 17 -15.08 5.47 2.96
C MET A 17 -16.39 5.60 2.16
N GLU A 18 -17.53 5.62 2.82
CA GLU A 18 -18.79 6.05 2.22
C GLU A 18 -18.92 7.56 2.41
N ASN A 19 -19.48 8.25 1.39
CA ASN A 19 -19.75 9.68 1.32
C ASN A 19 -20.30 10.23 2.65
N GLY A 20 -19.42 10.58 3.57
CA GLY A 20 -19.76 11.11 4.88
C GLY A 20 -19.65 12.62 4.90
N VAL A 21 -20.75 13.25 5.10
CA VAL A 21 -20.87 14.69 5.40
C VAL A 21 -20.13 14.98 6.70
N TYR A 22 -19.07 15.78 6.64
CA TYR A 22 -18.47 16.35 7.85
C TYR A 22 -19.41 17.42 8.41
N CYS A 23 -20.07 17.11 9.52
CA CYS A 23 -20.77 18.10 10.32
C CYS A 23 -19.77 18.70 11.30
N GLY A 24 -19.32 19.93 11.06
CA GLY A 24 -18.44 20.66 11.96
C GLY A 24 -19.17 21.01 13.26
N LEU A 25 -18.80 20.35 14.33
CA LEU A 25 -19.10 20.78 15.69
C LEU A 25 -17.82 21.23 16.38
N LYS A 26 -17.80 22.50 16.74
CA LYS A 26 -16.75 23.13 17.58
C LYS A 26 -16.64 22.38 18.90
N GLY A 27 -15.49 21.79 19.17
CA GLY A 27 -15.10 21.39 20.53
C GLY A 27 -15.11 19.89 20.84
N VAL A 28 -15.14 19.00 19.85
CA VAL A 28 -15.01 17.56 20.07
C VAL A 28 -13.68 17.10 19.51
N LYS A 29 -12.86 16.40 20.31
CA LYS A 29 -11.71 15.65 19.84
C LYS A 29 -12.18 14.80 18.67
N SER A 30 -11.53 14.92 17.51
CA SER A 30 -11.84 14.11 16.33
C SER A 30 -11.58 12.63 16.68
N MET A 31 -12.63 11.92 17.01
CA MET A 31 -12.62 10.47 16.99
C MET A 31 -12.99 10.08 15.57
N ILE A 32 -12.09 9.42 14.87
CA ILE A 32 -12.45 8.66 13.67
C ILE A 32 -13.32 7.53 14.18
N GLU A 33 -14.62 7.64 13.98
CA GLU A 33 -15.55 6.57 14.33
C GLU A 33 -15.41 5.49 13.25
N VAL A 34 -14.68 4.43 13.59
CA VAL A 34 -14.62 3.23 12.77
C VAL A 34 -15.95 2.52 12.89
N ILE A 35 -16.85 2.76 11.94
CA ILE A 35 -18.14 2.06 11.89
C ILE A 35 -17.90 0.65 11.39
N TYR A 36 -17.81 -0.30 12.31
CA TYR A 36 -17.88 -1.72 11.96
C TYR A 36 -19.33 -2.06 11.62
N LYS A 37 -19.61 -2.30 10.36
CA LYS A 37 -20.82 -3.03 9.99
C LYS A 37 -20.55 -4.50 10.22
N GLU A 38 -21.21 -5.10 11.21
CA GLU A 38 -21.39 -6.55 11.25
C GLU A 38 -22.24 -6.93 10.03
N GLU A 39 -21.59 -7.43 8.98
CA GLU A 39 -22.29 -8.22 7.99
C GLU A 39 -22.64 -9.55 8.68
N THR A 40 -23.91 -9.69 9.03
CA THR A 40 -24.47 -10.99 9.43
C THR A 40 -24.26 -11.94 8.25
N ASP A 41 -23.34 -12.84 8.46
CA ASP A 41 -22.97 -13.90 7.55
C ASP A 41 -24.14 -14.85 7.40
N THR A 42 -24.95 -14.63 6.39
CA THR A 42 -25.84 -15.64 5.85
C THR A 42 -25.50 -15.76 4.38
N THR A 43 -24.78 -16.79 4.08
CA THR A 43 -24.86 -17.54 2.85
C THR A 43 -23.56 -17.81 2.14
N LYS A 44 -23.41 -19.12 1.97
CA LYS A 44 -22.74 -19.79 0.85
C LYS A 44 -21.32 -19.35 0.58
N GLU A 45 -20.41 -20.18 1.05
CA GLU A 45 -19.08 -20.36 0.49
C GLU A 45 -19.15 -20.54 -1.03
N THR A 46 -19.30 -19.44 -1.73
CA THR A 46 -18.78 -19.36 -3.09
C THR A 46 -17.29 -19.25 -2.89
N ALA A 47 -16.55 -20.28 -3.23
CA ALA A 47 -15.10 -20.26 -3.28
C ALA A 47 -14.70 -19.06 -4.15
N GLU A 48 -14.36 -17.93 -3.51
CA GLU A 48 -14.00 -16.71 -4.20
C GLU A 48 -12.66 -16.98 -4.88
N TYR A 49 -12.70 -17.15 -6.20
CA TYR A 49 -11.51 -17.44 -6.99
C TYR A 49 -10.73 -16.15 -7.17
N VAL A 50 -9.59 -16.05 -6.50
CA VAL A 50 -8.67 -14.91 -6.68
C VAL A 50 -7.91 -15.10 -7.98
N LYS A 51 -8.10 -14.19 -8.93
CA LYS A 51 -7.31 -14.15 -10.17
C LYS A 51 -5.90 -13.65 -9.85
N LEU A 52 -4.93 -14.55 -9.90
CA LEU A 52 -3.52 -14.20 -9.71
C LEU A 52 -2.92 -13.59 -10.98
N PRO A 53 -1.98 -12.64 -10.85
CA PRO A 53 -1.23 -12.11 -11.97
C PRO A 53 -0.42 -13.22 -12.67
N ASN A 54 -0.32 -13.15 -14.01
CA ASN A 54 0.42 -14.14 -14.79
C ASN A 54 1.93 -13.89 -14.80
N ASN A 55 2.34 -12.63 -14.70
CA ASN A 55 3.75 -12.23 -14.74
C ASN A 55 4.20 -11.80 -13.36
N VAL A 56 4.80 -12.72 -12.62
CA VAL A 56 5.22 -12.50 -11.24
C VAL A 56 6.67 -12.91 -11.02
N ARG A 57 7.37 -12.19 -10.16
CA ARG A 57 8.67 -12.53 -9.63
C ARG A 57 8.57 -12.72 -8.12
N GLN A 58 8.97 -13.87 -7.64
CA GLN A 58 9.05 -14.14 -6.20
C GLN A 58 10.34 -13.54 -5.62
N ILE A 59 10.22 -12.91 -4.45
CA ILE A 59 11.32 -12.43 -3.63
C ILE A 59 11.25 -13.16 -2.29
N GLY A 60 12.34 -13.77 -1.89
CA GLY A 60 12.41 -14.55 -0.66
C GLY A 60 11.58 -15.83 -0.69
N GLU A 61 11.25 -16.33 0.48
CA GLU A 61 10.53 -17.59 0.67
C GLU A 61 9.07 -17.32 1.09
N ILE A 62 8.12 -17.82 0.31
CA ILE A 62 6.70 -17.62 0.62
C ILE A 62 6.26 -18.65 1.67
N LYS A 63 6.03 -18.18 2.88
CA LYS A 63 5.56 -18.97 4.01
C LYS A 63 4.22 -18.48 4.54
N GLY A 64 3.43 -19.39 5.10
CA GLY A 64 2.16 -19.05 5.73
C GLY A 64 1.00 -18.86 4.75
N LYS A 65 -0.12 -18.40 5.30
CA LYS A 65 -1.37 -18.19 4.54
C LYS A 65 -1.41 -16.85 3.83
N LYS A 66 -0.74 -15.84 4.37
CA LYS A 66 -0.75 -14.48 3.86
C LYS A 66 0.25 -14.34 2.70
N LYS A 67 -0.23 -13.87 1.55
CA LYS A 67 0.54 -13.70 0.33
C LYS A 67 0.45 -12.25 -0.14
N ILE A 68 1.58 -11.59 -0.22
CA ILE A 68 1.68 -10.17 -0.59
C ILE A 68 2.16 -10.09 -2.03
N TYR A 69 1.39 -9.36 -2.84
CA TYR A 69 1.67 -9.04 -4.23
C TYR A 69 1.82 -7.53 -4.36
N MET A 70 3.00 -7.06 -4.78
CA MET A 70 3.24 -5.64 -5.04
C MET A 70 3.44 -5.42 -6.53
N GLU A 71 2.78 -4.42 -7.07
CA GLU A 71 2.90 -4.04 -8.47
C GLU A 71 4.26 -3.34 -8.72
N ASP A 72 4.87 -3.58 -9.88
CA ASP A 72 6.23 -3.15 -10.22
C ASP A 72 6.42 -1.62 -10.22
N TYR A 73 5.43 -0.85 -10.71
CA TYR A 73 5.48 0.63 -10.65
C TYR A 73 5.50 1.13 -9.20
N VAL A 74 4.73 0.49 -8.31
CA VAL A 74 4.73 0.80 -6.87
C VAL A 74 6.11 0.54 -6.28
N TYR A 75 6.64 -0.65 -6.54
CA TYR A 75 7.98 -1.02 -6.05
C TYR A 75 9.07 -0.05 -6.53
N THR A 76 9.05 0.29 -7.81
CA THR A 76 9.99 1.23 -8.41
C THR A 76 9.85 2.63 -7.82
N PHE A 77 8.60 3.09 -7.62
CA PHE A 77 8.32 4.39 -7.01
C PHE A 77 8.82 4.47 -5.57
N LEU A 78 8.52 3.47 -4.73
CA LEU A 78 8.94 3.43 -3.34
C LEU A 78 10.48 3.42 -3.22
N LYS A 79 11.17 2.66 -4.07
CA LYS A 79 12.65 2.69 -4.14
C LYS A 79 13.19 4.04 -4.56
N LYS A 80 12.52 4.72 -5.48
CA LYS A 80 12.92 6.06 -5.94
C LYS A 80 12.81 7.08 -4.82
N ILE A 81 11.67 7.12 -4.10
CA ILE A 81 11.49 8.08 -3.01
C ILE A 81 12.39 7.79 -1.80
N ALA A 82 12.63 6.51 -1.47
CA ALA A 82 13.54 6.13 -0.39
C ALA A 82 14.99 6.53 -0.66
N ARG A 83 15.41 6.50 -1.92
CA ARG A 83 16.76 6.91 -2.36
C ARG A 83 16.84 8.41 -2.70
N ASN A 84 16.06 9.24 -2.01
CA ASN A 84 16.11 10.67 -2.28
C ASN A 84 17.53 11.25 -2.05
N PRO A 85 17.92 12.29 -2.81
CA PRO A 85 19.29 12.82 -2.77
C PRO A 85 19.69 13.44 -1.43
N HIS A 86 18.71 13.81 -0.62
CA HIS A 86 18.90 14.47 0.68
C HIS A 86 19.10 13.47 1.81
N GLY A 87 18.76 12.18 1.61
CA GLY A 87 18.82 11.17 2.64
C GLY A 87 17.76 11.35 3.72
N ASP A 88 16.61 11.99 3.36
CA ASP A 88 15.51 12.20 4.26
C ASP A 88 14.72 10.89 4.44
N GLU A 89 14.13 10.74 5.60
CA GLU A 89 13.11 9.72 5.86
C GLU A 89 11.87 9.99 5.01
N VAL A 90 11.25 8.94 4.52
CA VAL A 90 10.07 9.04 3.66
C VAL A 90 9.00 8.04 4.07
N ALA A 91 7.74 8.42 3.87
CA ALA A 91 6.61 7.52 4.05
C ALA A 91 5.63 7.60 2.88
N ALA A 92 4.86 6.52 2.71
CA ALA A 92 3.77 6.46 1.74
C ALA A 92 2.63 5.59 2.29
N ILE A 93 1.40 5.90 1.87
CA ILE A 93 0.25 5.03 2.06
C ILE A 93 0.18 4.06 0.90
N LEU A 94 -0.05 2.79 1.21
CA LEU A 94 -0.19 1.72 0.23
C LEU A 94 -1.67 1.44 -0.03
N PHE A 95 -2.05 1.41 -1.32
CA PHE A 95 -3.41 1.18 -1.77
C PHE A 95 -3.51 -0.09 -2.61
N GLY A 96 -4.68 -0.71 -2.58
CA GLY A 96 -4.92 -1.92 -3.35
C GLY A 96 -6.18 -2.66 -2.93
N SER A 97 -6.09 -3.97 -2.78
CA SER A 97 -7.21 -4.83 -2.36
C SER A 97 -6.73 -6.02 -1.55
N CYS A 98 -7.62 -6.53 -0.70
CA CYS A 98 -7.39 -7.74 0.07
C CYS A 98 -8.48 -8.77 -0.25
N HIS A 99 -8.08 -10.04 -0.38
CA HIS A 99 -8.98 -11.15 -0.66
C HIS A 99 -8.70 -12.29 0.32
N TRP A 100 -9.72 -12.74 1.01
CA TRP A 100 -9.65 -13.87 1.93
C TRP A 100 -10.30 -15.08 1.28
N THR A 101 -9.55 -16.17 1.23
CA THR A 101 -10.04 -17.42 0.68
C THR A 101 -9.74 -18.57 1.62
N GLY A 102 -10.38 -19.72 1.42
CA GLY A 102 -10.03 -20.95 2.15
C GLY A 102 -8.58 -21.41 1.96
N GLN A 103 -7.90 -20.91 0.89
CA GLN A 103 -6.52 -21.28 0.56
C GLN A 103 -5.48 -20.26 1.07
N GLY A 104 -5.91 -19.08 1.45
CA GLY A 104 -5.02 -18.03 1.97
C GLY A 104 -5.58 -16.62 1.84
N ASP A 105 -4.83 -15.68 2.41
CA ASP A 105 -5.12 -14.26 2.39
C ASP A 105 -4.20 -13.60 1.36
N TYR A 106 -4.79 -12.90 0.40
CA TYR A 106 -4.05 -12.26 -0.70
C TYR A 106 -4.14 -10.75 -0.56
N ILE A 107 -3.01 -10.08 -0.44
CA ILE A 107 -2.92 -8.63 -0.36
C ILE A 107 -2.25 -8.15 -1.64
N PHE A 108 -2.98 -7.37 -2.45
CA PHE A 108 -2.48 -6.75 -3.66
C PHE A 108 -2.23 -5.27 -3.43
N ILE A 109 -0.97 -4.85 -3.55
CA ILE A 109 -0.56 -3.45 -3.46
C ILE A 109 -0.43 -2.93 -4.89
N ARG A 110 -1.36 -2.06 -5.30
CA ARG A 110 -1.48 -1.54 -6.67
C ARG A 110 -1.02 -0.10 -6.82
N SER A 111 -1.01 0.66 -5.72
CA SER A 111 -0.63 2.07 -5.76
C SER A 111 0.02 2.48 -4.45
N ALA A 112 0.82 3.54 -4.51
CA ALA A 112 1.41 4.17 -3.34
C ALA A 112 1.31 5.69 -3.47
N LEU A 113 0.97 6.36 -2.38
CA LEU A 113 0.86 7.80 -2.29
C LEU A 113 1.88 8.30 -1.27
N GLN A 114 2.87 9.07 -1.73
CA GLN A 114 3.89 9.65 -0.86
C GLN A 114 3.26 10.68 0.09
N ILE A 115 3.59 10.57 1.36
CA ILE A 115 3.20 11.57 2.36
C ILE A 115 4.26 12.67 2.34
N ARG A 116 3.79 13.91 2.21
CA ARG A 116 4.62 15.10 2.30
C ARG A 116 4.48 15.74 3.67
N ASP A 117 5.50 16.46 4.10
CA ASP A 117 5.49 17.21 5.37
C ASP A 117 5.17 16.34 6.61
N LEU A 118 5.57 15.06 6.60
CA LEU A 118 5.44 14.18 7.76
C LEU A 118 6.66 14.34 8.68
N GLU A 119 6.40 14.55 9.97
CA GLU A 119 7.43 14.37 10.99
C GLU A 119 7.68 12.87 11.16
N LEU A 120 8.82 12.41 10.67
CA LEU A 120 9.12 10.99 10.51
C LEU A 120 10.54 10.67 10.98
N SER A 121 10.65 9.76 11.93
CA SER A 121 11.86 9.02 12.28
C SER A 121 11.46 7.68 12.88
N PRO A 122 12.36 6.70 13.04
CA PRO A 122 12.01 5.43 13.68
C PRO A 122 11.47 5.54 15.10
N GLU A 123 11.78 6.65 15.81
CA GLU A 123 11.35 6.94 17.18
C GLU A 123 10.21 7.95 17.25
N HIS A 124 9.87 8.59 16.14
CA HIS A 124 8.82 9.62 16.13
C HIS A 124 8.09 9.65 14.79
N ILE A 125 6.83 9.25 14.78
CA ILE A 125 5.98 9.18 13.59
C ILE A 125 4.65 9.85 13.90
N ARG A 126 4.29 10.92 13.16
CA ARG A 126 3.10 11.68 13.47
C ARG A 126 2.14 11.80 12.29
N PHE A 127 1.11 10.95 12.30
CA PHE A 127 -0.04 11.05 11.39
C PHE A 127 -1.11 11.95 12.01
N ASP A 128 -1.12 13.21 11.67
CA ASP A 128 -2.12 14.17 12.13
C ASP A 128 -3.27 14.37 11.11
N ASP A 129 -4.24 15.19 11.49
CA ASP A 129 -5.41 15.47 10.63
C ASP A 129 -5.02 16.13 9.29
N LYS A 130 -3.93 16.89 9.26
CA LYS A 130 -3.42 17.53 8.03
C LYS A 130 -2.90 16.46 7.06
N VAL A 131 -2.11 15.51 7.56
CA VAL A 131 -1.59 14.37 6.79
C VAL A 131 -2.75 13.54 6.24
N TRP A 132 -3.72 13.18 7.07
CA TRP A 132 -4.87 12.41 6.60
C TRP A 132 -5.77 13.18 5.63
N GLY A 133 -5.92 14.49 5.80
CA GLY A 133 -6.61 15.35 4.85
C GLY A 133 -5.97 15.31 3.46
N GLN A 134 -4.63 15.44 3.40
CA GLN A 134 -3.88 15.32 2.14
C GLN A 134 -4.06 13.92 1.52
N VAL A 135 -3.88 12.86 2.30
CA VAL A 135 -4.04 11.48 1.83
C VAL A 135 -5.43 11.27 1.23
N TYR A 136 -6.47 11.79 1.88
CA TYR A 136 -7.85 11.67 1.41
C TYR A 136 -8.07 12.38 0.06
N GLU A 137 -7.64 13.62 -0.08
CA GLU A 137 -7.80 14.38 -1.32
C GLU A 137 -7.01 13.74 -2.48
N ASP A 138 -5.76 13.39 -2.23
CA ASP A 138 -4.91 12.79 -3.25
C ASP A 138 -5.39 11.36 -3.62
N SER A 139 -5.87 10.57 -2.67
CA SER A 139 -6.41 9.23 -2.96
C SER A 139 -7.66 9.29 -3.84
N LYS A 140 -8.55 10.26 -3.58
CA LYS A 140 -9.71 10.48 -4.44
C LYS A 140 -9.34 10.89 -5.87
N LYS A 141 -8.28 11.68 -6.00
CA LYS A 141 -7.80 12.15 -7.31
C LYS A 141 -7.19 11.03 -8.13
N TYR A 142 -6.33 10.21 -7.52
CA TYR A 142 -5.51 9.25 -8.25
C TYR A 142 -5.99 7.80 -8.13
N PHE A 143 -6.54 7.40 -6.97
CA PHE A 143 -6.85 6.00 -6.65
C PHE A 143 -8.26 5.81 -6.05
N PRO A 144 -9.33 6.36 -6.66
CA PRO A 144 -10.67 6.45 -6.05
C PRO A 144 -11.32 5.10 -5.72
N GLU A 145 -10.90 4.01 -6.38
CA GLU A 145 -11.49 2.68 -6.22
C GLU A 145 -10.64 1.72 -5.38
N GLN A 146 -9.54 2.22 -4.81
CA GLN A 146 -8.61 1.39 -4.05
C GLN A 146 -8.76 1.62 -2.54
N GLU A 147 -8.55 0.57 -1.77
CA GLU A 147 -8.55 0.62 -0.31
C GLU A 147 -7.12 0.77 0.23
N ILE A 148 -6.98 1.36 1.42
CA ILE A 148 -5.69 1.36 2.12
C ILE A 148 -5.39 -0.08 2.57
N VAL A 149 -4.25 -0.60 2.12
CA VAL A 149 -3.77 -1.93 2.48
C VAL A 149 -2.51 -1.90 3.36
N GLY A 150 -2.03 -0.71 3.69
CA GLY A 150 -0.89 -0.54 4.59
C GLY A 150 -0.15 0.76 4.39
N TRP A 151 1.09 0.77 4.85
CA TRP A 151 1.97 1.91 4.72
C TRP A 151 3.42 1.48 4.50
N PHE A 152 4.20 2.42 4.00
CA PHE A 152 5.63 2.28 3.72
C PHE A 152 6.40 3.33 4.50
N ALA A 153 7.58 2.96 5.00
CA ALA A 153 8.58 3.91 5.49
C ALA A 153 9.98 3.53 4.99
N GLY A 154 10.71 4.54 4.55
CA GLY A 154 12.11 4.44 4.20
C GLY A 154 12.94 5.20 5.22
N PHE A 155 13.84 4.49 5.91
CA PHE A 155 14.68 5.04 6.97
C PHE A 155 16.16 4.80 6.64
N PRO A 156 16.90 5.83 6.22
CA PRO A 156 18.35 5.70 5.96
C PRO A 156 19.12 5.33 7.22
N GLY A 157 19.99 4.32 7.11
CA GLY A 157 20.82 3.85 8.23
C GLY A 157 20.07 3.06 9.31
N PHE A 158 18.84 2.66 9.04
CA PHE A 158 18.00 1.94 10.00
C PHE A 158 18.28 0.43 9.98
N ASN A 159 18.37 -0.18 11.16
CA ASN A 159 18.67 -1.60 11.32
C ASN A 159 17.48 -2.55 11.09
N MET A 160 16.34 -2.05 10.58
CA MET A 160 15.10 -2.80 10.31
C MET A 160 14.45 -3.45 11.53
N GLU A 161 14.84 -3.06 12.76
CA GLU A 161 14.16 -3.49 13.98
C GLU A 161 12.89 -2.67 14.23
N ILE A 162 11.81 -3.35 14.57
CA ILE A 162 10.54 -2.66 14.85
C ILE A 162 10.62 -1.94 16.18
N THR A 163 10.64 -0.59 16.13
CA THR A 163 10.56 0.25 17.32
C THR A 163 9.14 0.25 17.90
N GLU A 164 9.02 0.68 19.17
CA GLU A 164 7.70 0.82 19.80
C GLU A 164 6.84 1.86 19.08
N GLU A 165 7.46 2.92 18.53
CA GLU A 165 6.74 3.95 17.78
C GLU A 165 6.22 3.42 16.44
N ILE A 166 7.02 2.65 15.70
CA ILE A 166 6.57 1.98 14.47
C ILE A 166 5.40 1.03 14.77
N ARG A 167 5.51 0.23 15.84
CA ARG A 167 4.46 -0.69 16.27
C ARG A 167 3.18 0.07 16.64
N LYS A 168 3.29 1.11 17.44
CA LYS A 168 2.18 1.96 17.88
C LYS A 168 1.49 2.63 16.68
N THR A 169 2.26 3.25 15.79
CA THR A 169 1.74 3.88 14.57
C THR A 169 0.95 2.88 13.72
N HIS A 170 1.48 1.66 13.55
CA HIS A 170 0.78 0.63 12.80
C HIS A 170 -0.56 0.25 13.47
N LEU A 171 -0.59 0.13 14.79
CA LEU A 171 -1.82 -0.20 15.52
C LEU A 171 -2.84 0.93 15.54
N ASP A 172 -2.37 2.18 15.66
CA ASP A 172 -3.24 3.35 15.78
C ASP A 172 -3.90 3.71 14.44
N HIS A 173 -3.19 3.49 13.31
CA HIS A 173 -3.64 3.97 12.00
C HIS A 173 -3.89 2.85 10.97
N PHE A 174 -3.28 1.69 11.14
CA PHE A 174 -3.33 0.58 10.19
C PHE A 174 -3.70 -0.75 10.87
N ALA A 175 -4.54 -0.67 11.90
CA ALA A 175 -5.01 -1.87 12.58
C ALA A 175 -5.78 -2.80 11.62
N GLY A 176 -5.49 -4.09 11.70
CA GLY A 176 -6.17 -5.11 10.91
C GLY A 176 -5.23 -6.18 10.36
N ASN A 177 -5.77 -7.36 10.13
CA ASN A 177 -5.01 -8.47 9.55
C ASN A 177 -4.75 -8.31 8.04
N ASP A 178 -5.40 -7.33 7.44
CA ASP A 178 -5.33 -6.95 6.02
C ASP A 178 -4.33 -5.83 5.75
N LYS A 179 -3.68 -5.30 6.79
CA LYS A 179 -2.72 -4.21 6.66
C LYS A 179 -1.30 -4.73 6.73
N VAL A 180 -0.45 -4.14 5.91
CA VAL A 180 0.99 -4.44 5.88
C VAL A 180 1.80 -3.18 6.17
N LEU A 181 2.97 -3.38 6.75
CA LEU A 181 4.03 -2.39 6.79
C LEU A 181 5.15 -2.84 5.86
N PHE A 182 5.60 -1.97 4.98
CA PHE A 182 6.78 -2.19 4.16
C PHE A 182 7.87 -1.22 4.60
N LEU A 183 8.98 -1.75 5.12
CA LEU A 183 10.14 -0.97 5.51
C LEU A 183 11.27 -1.12 4.50
N MET A 184 12.04 -0.05 4.30
CA MET A 184 13.23 -0.05 3.47
C MET A 184 14.35 0.76 4.10
N GLU A 185 15.54 0.18 4.14
CA GLU A 185 16.79 0.88 4.35
C GLU A 185 17.47 1.08 2.97
N PRO A 186 17.55 2.33 2.47
CA PRO A 186 17.97 2.56 1.09
C PRO A 186 19.47 2.42 0.83
N GLY A 187 20.33 2.52 1.85
CA GLY A 187 21.79 2.42 1.72
C GLY A 187 22.24 0.99 1.39
N GLU A 188 21.91 0.06 2.26
CA GLU A 188 22.19 -1.38 2.09
C GLU A 188 21.17 -2.09 1.21
N MET A 189 20.10 -1.39 0.81
CA MET A 189 18.99 -1.95 0.03
C MET A 189 18.25 -3.07 0.76
N GLU A 190 18.23 -3.00 2.09
CA GLU A 190 17.44 -3.93 2.87
C GLU A 190 15.96 -3.53 2.84
N GLU A 191 15.10 -4.51 2.59
CA GLU A 191 13.66 -4.31 2.53
C GLU A 191 12.93 -5.48 3.17
N ALA A 192 11.80 -5.18 3.81
CA ALA A 192 10.96 -6.21 4.41
C ALA A 192 9.51 -5.78 4.56
N PHE A 193 8.60 -6.73 4.34
CA PHE A 193 7.23 -6.61 4.79
C PHE A 193 7.08 -7.10 6.21
N TYR A 194 6.20 -6.43 6.94
CA TYR A 194 5.74 -6.84 8.26
C TYR A 194 4.21 -6.92 8.26
N VAL A 195 3.70 -7.90 8.96
CA VAL A 195 2.27 -8.10 9.21
C VAL A 195 2.01 -8.23 10.69
N TYR A 196 0.84 -7.78 11.14
CA TYR A 196 0.50 -7.88 12.55
C TYR A 196 -0.11 -9.26 12.84
N GLU A 197 0.60 -10.05 13.61
CA GLU A 197 0.19 -11.40 14.03
C GLU A 197 0.62 -11.64 15.48
N ASN A 198 -0.23 -12.31 16.25
CA ASN A 198 0.05 -12.66 17.66
C ASN A 198 0.53 -11.48 18.51
N ASN A 199 -0.12 -10.32 18.36
CA ASN A 199 0.18 -9.07 19.06
C ASN A 199 1.56 -8.45 18.77
N GLN A 200 2.18 -8.78 17.65
CA GLN A 200 3.45 -8.18 17.23
C GLN A 200 3.52 -8.02 15.70
N LEU A 201 4.38 -7.11 15.24
CA LEU A 201 4.74 -7.02 13.83
C LEU A 201 5.78 -8.10 13.51
N VAL A 202 5.41 -9.02 12.64
CA VAL A 202 6.24 -10.16 12.24
C VAL A 202 6.75 -9.93 10.82
N ARG A 203 8.06 -10.10 10.63
CA ARG A 203 8.69 -10.01 9.31
C ARG A 203 8.19 -11.13 8.41
N VAL A 204 7.73 -10.77 7.22
CA VAL A 204 7.32 -11.73 6.19
C VAL A 204 8.53 -12.16 5.39
N PRO A 205 8.82 -13.46 5.27
CA PRO A 205 10.07 -13.94 4.66
C PRO A 205 10.10 -13.84 3.13
N GLY A 206 8.97 -13.53 2.49
CA GLY A 206 8.93 -13.34 1.04
C GLY A 206 7.62 -12.75 0.54
N HIS A 207 7.67 -12.21 -0.67
CA HIS A 207 6.54 -11.59 -1.35
C HIS A 207 6.67 -11.76 -2.88
N PHE A 208 5.69 -11.27 -3.62
CA PHE A 208 5.70 -11.27 -5.07
C PHE A 208 5.72 -9.85 -5.62
N ILE A 209 6.53 -9.61 -6.63
CA ILE A 209 6.41 -8.44 -7.50
C ILE A 209 5.71 -8.90 -8.79
N TYR A 210 4.66 -8.17 -9.21
CA TYR A 210 3.93 -8.51 -10.44
C TYR A 210 3.92 -7.33 -11.41
N TYR A 211 3.74 -7.65 -12.68
CA TYR A 211 3.84 -6.73 -13.79
C TYR A 211 2.51 -6.67 -14.52
N GLU A 212 1.79 -5.59 -14.34
CA GLU A 212 0.54 -5.28 -15.05
C GLU A 212 0.56 -3.81 -15.47
N LYS A 213 -0.23 -3.46 -16.49
CA LYS A 213 -0.43 -2.07 -16.84
C LYS A 213 -1.16 -1.34 -15.72
N ASN A 214 -0.59 -0.23 -15.24
CA ASN A 214 -1.11 0.53 -14.12
C ASN A 214 -1.12 2.05 -14.44
N ASP A 215 -2.07 2.45 -15.27
CA ASP A 215 -2.19 3.83 -15.73
C ASP A 215 -2.36 4.84 -14.56
N PRO A 216 -3.16 4.57 -13.50
CA PRO A 216 -3.29 5.49 -12.38
C PRO A 216 -1.97 5.73 -11.62
N MET A 217 -1.22 4.66 -11.33
CA MET A 217 0.07 4.79 -10.64
C MET A 217 1.09 5.50 -11.53
N GLN A 218 1.08 5.22 -12.83
CA GLN A 218 1.95 5.88 -13.79
C GLN A 218 1.66 7.38 -13.88
N ALA A 219 0.39 7.77 -13.96
CA ALA A 219 -0.02 9.17 -13.96
C ALA A 219 0.42 9.89 -12.66
N TYR A 220 0.22 9.25 -11.51
CA TYR A 220 0.70 9.79 -10.24
C TYR A 220 2.22 9.98 -10.21
N MET A 221 2.99 9.00 -10.69
CA MET A 221 4.45 9.10 -10.76
C MET A 221 4.93 10.25 -11.66
N ILE A 222 4.21 10.50 -12.76
CA ILE A 222 4.50 11.64 -13.68
C ILE A 222 4.22 12.96 -12.97
N ASP A 223 3.05 13.11 -12.34
CA ASP A 223 2.68 14.32 -11.59
C ASP A 223 3.66 14.61 -10.43
N MET A 224 4.17 13.57 -9.78
CA MET A 224 5.16 13.71 -8.71
C MET A 224 6.58 13.95 -9.21
N SER A 225 6.87 13.62 -10.47
CA SER A 225 8.15 13.96 -11.07
C SER A 225 8.11 15.42 -11.50
N GLU A 226 9.01 16.26 -10.99
CA GLU A 226 9.16 17.66 -11.43
C GLU A 226 9.60 17.77 -12.91
N ASN A 227 9.90 16.65 -13.55
CA ASN A 227 10.27 16.54 -14.95
C ASN A 227 9.01 16.49 -15.82
N LYS A 228 8.47 17.65 -16.14
CA LYS A 228 7.42 17.83 -17.17
C LYS A 228 7.80 17.35 -18.58
N SER A 229 9.03 16.88 -18.79
CA SER A 229 9.48 16.30 -20.06
C SER A 229 9.05 14.85 -20.28
N ILE A 230 8.41 14.23 -19.27
CA ILE A 230 7.69 12.93 -19.42
C ILE A 230 6.19 13.24 -19.56
N GLU A 231 5.85 14.30 -20.30
CA GLU A 231 4.49 14.41 -20.83
C GLU A 231 4.25 13.18 -21.70
N GLU A 232 3.03 12.63 -21.57
CA GLU A 232 2.52 11.51 -22.33
C GLU A 232 3.14 11.48 -23.72
N THR A 233 4.15 10.64 -23.90
CA THR A 233 4.41 10.20 -25.26
C THR A 233 3.14 9.45 -25.64
N GLU A 234 2.28 10.12 -26.44
CA GLU A 234 1.27 9.43 -27.22
C GLU A 234 1.87 8.09 -27.60
N HIS A 235 1.12 7.04 -27.44
CA HIS A 235 1.55 5.68 -27.75
C HIS A 235 1.98 5.62 -29.22
N VAL A 236 3.12 6.22 -29.54
CA VAL A 236 3.79 6.09 -30.82
C VAL A 236 4.23 4.63 -30.84
N PRO A 237 3.55 3.78 -31.60
CA PRO A 237 3.93 2.38 -31.67
C PRO A 237 5.40 2.37 -32.05
N ASP A 238 6.23 1.78 -31.18
CA ASP A 238 7.68 1.77 -31.30
C ASP A 238 8.03 1.36 -32.75
N ARG A 239 8.53 2.30 -33.55
CA ARG A 239 8.86 2.08 -34.96
C ARG A 239 9.80 0.88 -35.08
N ALA A 240 10.68 0.67 -34.11
CA ALA A 240 11.57 -0.47 -34.06
C ALA A 240 10.80 -1.80 -33.98
N VAL A 241 9.71 -1.86 -33.21
CA VAL A 241 8.84 -3.06 -33.12
C VAL A 241 8.08 -3.28 -34.41
N ILE A 242 7.63 -2.22 -35.08
CA ILE A 242 6.93 -2.30 -36.36
C ILE A 242 7.89 -2.77 -37.46
N ASP A 243 9.09 -2.20 -37.51
CA ASP A 243 10.11 -2.56 -38.49
C ASP A 243 10.64 -3.99 -38.25
N PHE A 244 10.81 -4.41 -37.01
CA PHE A 244 11.14 -5.78 -36.67
C PHE A 244 10.06 -6.76 -37.12
N ARG A 245 8.79 -6.48 -36.88
CA ARG A 245 7.67 -7.31 -37.35
C ARG A 245 7.58 -7.37 -38.87
N ARG A 246 7.89 -6.30 -39.60
CA ARG A 246 7.98 -6.27 -41.07
C ARG A 246 9.12 -7.13 -41.55
N THR A 247 10.29 -7.04 -40.93
CA THR A 247 11.50 -7.79 -41.31
C THR A 247 11.30 -9.31 -41.13
N VAL A 248 10.64 -9.69 -40.01
CA VAL A 248 10.35 -11.12 -39.74
C VAL A 248 9.29 -11.70 -40.68
N ARG A 249 8.27 -10.90 -41.06
CA ARG A 249 7.25 -11.34 -42.05
C ARG A 249 7.76 -11.37 -43.49
N GLY A 250 8.74 -10.52 -43.83
CA GLY A 250 9.34 -10.51 -45.19
C GLY A 250 10.31 -11.67 -45.47
N LYS A 251 10.73 -12.44 -44.46
CA LYS A 251 11.63 -13.59 -44.61
C LYS A 251 10.91 -14.94 -44.76
N LYS A 252 9.59 -14.96 -44.89
CA LYS A 252 8.79 -16.15 -45.18
C LYS A 252 8.26 -16.10 -46.61
N LYS A 253 9.17 -16.09 -47.58
CA LYS A 253 8.91 -16.45 -48.98
C LYS A 253 10.03 -17.33 -49.49
#